data_47800d3a5d58fdf3ab6e05f2581e7ed3
#
_entry.id   47800d3a5d58fdf3ab6e05f2581e7ed3
#
_cell.length_a   1.000
_cell.length_b   1.000
_cell.length_c   1.000
_cell.angle_alpha   90.00
_cell.angle_beta   90.00
_cell.angle_gamma   90.00
#
_symmetry.space_group_name_H-M   'P 1'
#
loop_
_entity.id
_entity.type
_entity.pdbx_description
1 polymer ?
#
loop_
_entity_poly.entity_id
_entity_poly.type
_entity_poly.pdbx_seq_one_letter_code
_entity_poly.pdbx_strand_id
1 'polypeptide(L)'
;AALCSPMLGIELGAMPTSLARLISWLMEWSTRLLGLESPYTPTQGRYDPVSFADNKLTHDPLRYAHFRQIYNDYPEVQLGGPSVRWLNQALRATQQTMTLAPRITTPLLILQAQADSIVSNERQNEFCLMLAAAHHSCEGDQPSVIAGAKHELLNERDELRIQAISSALSFFDRNP
;
A
#
# COMPACT_ATOMS: atom_id res chain seq x y z
N ALA A 1 16.26 -4.39 -3.56
CA ALA A 1 15.21 -3.37 -3.77
C ALA A 1 14.71 -2.83 -2.44
N ALA A 2 14.39 -1.52 -2.36
CA ALA A 2 13.74 -0.91 -1.19
C ALA A 2 12.27 -0.61 -1.50
N LEU A 3 11.37 -1.06 -0.65
CA LEU A 3 9.93 -0.93 -0.81
C LEU A 3 9.38 -0.07 0.33
N CYS A 4 8.69 1.03 -0.01
CA CYS A 4 8.07 1.93 0.96
C CYS A 4 6.58 1.58 1.09
N SER A 5 6.13 1.21 2.28
CA SER A 5 4.75 0.82 2.60
C SER A 5 4.11 -0.08 1.51
N PRO A 6 4.76 -1.21 1.12
CA PRO A 6 4.28 -2.00 -0.01
C PRO A 6 2.91 -2.61 0.25
N MET A 7 2.05 -2.61 -0.76
CA MET A 7 0.72 -3.23 -0.70
C MET A 7 0.84 -4.77 -0.79
N LEU A 8 1.27 -5.41 0.27
CA LEU A 8 1.27 -6.87 0.45
C LEU A 8 -0.04 -7.40 1.04
N GLY A 9 -0.88 -6.49 1.50
CA GLY A 9 -2.25 -6.68 1.93
C GLY A 9 -2.95 -5.32 2.02
N ILE A 10 -4.28 -5.32 2.00
CA ILE A 10 -5.10 -4.11 2.11
C ILE A 10 -5.72 -4.09 3.49
N GLU A 11 -5.74 -2.91 4.13
CA GLU A 11 -6.45 -2.73 5.39
C GLU A 11 -7.96 -2.68 5.13
N LEU A 12 -8.66 -3.71 5.56
CA LEU A 12 -10.09 -3.90 5.33
C LEU A 12 -10.95 -3.65 6.59
N GLY A 13 -10.32 -3.15 7.67
CA GLY A 13 -10.95 -3.02 8.96
C GLY A 13 -11.40 -4.38 9.50
N ALA A 14 -12.65 -4.47 9.96
CA ALA A 14 -13.19 -5.71 10.54
C ALA A 14 -13.58 -6.77 9.50
N MET A 15 -13.47 -6.51 8.19
CA MET A 15 -13.89 -7.45 7.15
C MET A 15 -12.79 -8.50 6.89
N PRO A 16 -13.08 -9.80 7.06
CA PRO A 16 -12.12 -10.84 6.71
C PRO A 16 -11.76 -10.80 5.21
N THR A 17 -10.48 -10.94 4.88
CA THR A 17 -9.98 -10.90 3.49
C THR A 17 -10.66 -11.95 2.60
N SER A 18 -10.95 -13.14 3.13
CA SER A 18 -11.67 -14.19 2.41
C SER A 18 -13.08 -13.77 1.99
N LEU A 19 -13.80 -13.09 2.88
CA LEU A 19 -15.14 -12.57 2.61
C LEU A 19 -15.08 -11.42 1.59
N ALA A 20 -14.15 -10.49 1.75
CA ALA A 20 -13.94 -9.39 0.79
C ALA A 20 -13.64 -9.93 -0.62
N ARG A 21 -12.81 -10.98 -0.73
CA ARG A 21 -12.52 -11.67 -2.00
C ARG A 21 -13.76 -12.29 -2.62
N LEU A 22 -14.54 -13.02 -1.84
CA LEU A 22 -15.77 -13.65 -2.34
C LEU A 22 -16.76 -12.60 -2.85
N ILE A 23 -17.02 -11.56 -2.05
CA ILE A 23 -17.96 -10.49 -2.41
C ILE A 23 -17.47 -9.75 -3.67
N SER A 24 -16.23 -9.32 -3.71
CA SER A 24 -15.68 -8.58 -4.85
C SER A 24 -15.65 -9.43 -6.13
N TRP A 25 -15.38 -10.73 -6.01
CA TRP A 25 -15.43 -11.65 -7.13
C TRP A 25 -16.86 -11.83 -7.66
N LEU A 26 -17.85 -12.04 -6.80
CA LEU A 26 -19.27 -12.17 -7.19
C LEU A 26 -19.76 -10.89 -7.87
N MET A 27 -19.44 -9.74 -7.32
CA MET A 27 -19.82 -8.45 -7.88
C MET A 27 -19.15 -8.18 -9.24
N GLU A 28 -17.85 -8.49 -9.37
CA GLU A 28 -17.14 -8.36 -10.65
C GLU A 28 -17.75 -9.30 -11.70
N TRP A 29 -18.03 -10.54 -11.34
CA TRP A 29 -18.62 -11.52 -12.23
C TRP A 29 -20.02 -11.07 -12.71
N SER A 30 -20.88 -10.60 -11.80
CA SER A 30 -22.22 -10.14 -12.13
C SER A 30 -22.21 -8.90 -13.04
N THR A 31 -21.35 -7.92 -12.77
CA THR A 31 -21.24 -6.72 -13.61
C THR A 31 -20.72 -7.04 -15.01
N ARG A 32 -19.76 -7.98 -15.11
CA ARG A 32 -19.28 -8.47 -16.42
C ARG A 32 -20.37 -9.18 -17.22
N LEU A 33 -21.14 -10.06 -16.56
CA LEU A 33 -22.23 -10.79 -17.22
C LEU A 33 -23.31 -9.86 -17.78
N LEU A 34 -23.57 -8.78 -17.04
CA LEU A 34 -24.59 -7.78 -17.41
C LEU A 34 -24.05 -6.67 -18.33
N GLY A 35 -22.76 -6.70 -18.70
CA GLY A 35 -22.12 -5.64 -19.51
C GLY A 35 -22.06 -4.28 -18.80
N LEU A 36 -22.10 -4.26 -17.45
CA LEU A 36 -22.09 -3.04 -16.64
C LEU A 36 -20.66 -2.62 -16.28
N GLU A 37 -20.49 -1.32 -16.03
CA GLU A 37 -19.27 -0.81 -15.43
C GLU A 37 -19.13 -1.31 -13.99
N SER A 38 -17.87 -1.50 -13.55
CA SER A 38 -17.61 -1.91 -12.18
C SER A 38 -17.90 -0.76 -11.22
N PRO A 39 -18.80 -0.92 -10.23
CA PRO A 39 -19.08 0.11 -9.25
C PRO A 39 -17.87 0.40 -8.36
N TYR A 40 -17.89 1.55 -7.71
CA TYR A 40 -16.96 1.84 -6.63
C TYR A 40 -17.18 0.89 -5.43
N THR A 41 -16.12 0.67 -4.65
CA THR A 41 -16.26 -0.03 -3.37
C THR A 41 -17.08 0.82 -2.39
N PRO A 42 -17.67 0.22 -1.35
CA PRO A 42 -18.45 0.97 -0.35
C PRO A 42 -17.65 2.17 0.19
N THR A 43 -18.32 3.29 0.40
CA THR A 43 -17.74 4.58 0.84
C THR A 43 -16.80 5.26 -0.16
N GLN A 44 -16.58 4.68 -1.34
CA GLN A 44 -15.76 5.27 -2.40
C GLN A 44 -16.63 5.83 -3.53
N GLY A 45 -16.06 6.75 -4.31
CA GLY A 45 -16.76 7.43 -5.39
C GLY A 45 -15.81 8.12 -6.35
N ARG A 46 -16.35 9.06 -7.12
CA ARG A 46 -15.55 9.96 -7.94
C ARG A 46 -14.55 10.72 -7.08
N TYR A 47 -13.53 11.28 -7.71
CA TYR A 47 -12.56 12.12 -7.03
C TYR A 47 -13.24 13.17 -6.16
N ASP A 48 -12.90 13.13 -4.87
CA ASP A 48 -13.34 14.09 -3.86
C ASP A 48 -12.13 14.41 -2.97
N PRO A 49 -11.71 15.69 -2.89
CA PRO A 49 -10.53 16.05 -2.14
C PRO A 49 -10.75 15.87 -0.63
N VAL A 50 -9.94 15.03 -0.03
CA VAL A 50 -9.92 14.83 1.42
C VAL A 50 -9.24 16.02 2.10
N SER A 51 -9.76 16.48 3.25
CA SER A 51 -9.13 17.52 4.06
C SER A 51 -7.78 17.05 4.63
N PHE A 52 -6.90 18.00 4.98
CA PHE A 52 -5.64 17.62 5.65
C PHE A 52 -5.89 16.91 6.98
N ALA A 53 -6.92 17.29 7.73
CA ALA A 53 -7.25 16.68 9.01
C ALA A 53 -7.63 15.20 8.87
N ASP A 54 -8.28 14.82 7.79
CA ASP A 54 -8.79 13.46 7.53
C ASP A 54 -7.85 12.61 6.67
N ASN A 55 -6.75 13.18 6.18
CA ASN A 55 -5.83 12.48 5.31
C ASN A 55 -5.09 11.35 6.03
N LYS A 56 -4.87 10.25 5.31
CA LYS A 56 -4.17 9.05 5.79
C LYS A 56 -2.73 8.93 5.27
N LEU A 57 -2.26 9.93 4.50
CA LEU A 57 -1.04 9.82 3.72
C LEU A 57 0.18 10.37 4.47
N THR A 58 0.07 11.54 5.10
CA THR A 58 1.20 12.27 5.66
C THR A 58 0.81 13.16 6.82
N HIS A 59 1.78 13.49 7.68
CA HIS A 59 1.66 14.52 8.72
C HIS A 59 2.16 15.89 8.26
N ASP A 60 2.71 16.01 7.04
CA ASP A 60 3.24 17.27 6.52
C ASP A 60 2.17 18.05 5.75
N PRO A 61 1.69 19.21 6.28
CA PRO A 61 0.64 19.97 5.62
C PRO A 61 1.10 20.61 4.30
N LEU A 62 2.39 20.97 4.19
CA LEU A 62 2.90 21.63 2.98
C LEU A 62 3.04 20.62 1.83
N ARG A 63 3.58 19.43 2.10
CA ARG A 63 3.66 18.37 1.09
C ARG A 63 2.28 17.86 0.70
N TYR A 64 1.36 17.77 1.66
CA TYR A 64 -0.02 17.43 1.34
C TYR A 64 -0.68 18.50 0.44
N ALA A 65 -0.51 19.79 0.76
CA ALA A 65 -1.02 20.87 -0.05
C ALA A 65 -0.43 20.88 -1.46
N HIS A 66 0.90 20.65 -1.59
CA HIS A 66 1.56 20.52 -2.90
C HIS A 66 1.02 19.34 -3.71
N PHE A 67 0.85 18.19 -3.08
CA PHE A 67 0.24 17.01 -3.71
C PHE A 67 -1.19 17.31 -4.20
N ARG A 68 -2.01 18.02 -3.40
CA ARG A 68 -3.37 18.45 -3.80
C ARG A 68 -3.34 19.45 -4.93
N GLN A 69 -2.35 20.35 -4.94
CA GLN A 69 -2.20 21.35 -6.02
C GLN A 69 -1.98 20.69 -7.38
N ILE A 70 -1.20 19.60 -7.45
CA ILE A 70 -1.02 18.84 -8.70
C ILE A 70 -2.36 18.38 -9.28
N TYR A 71 -3.28 17.88 -8.44
CA TYR A 71 -4.61 17.47 -8.90
C TYR A 71 -5.48 18.65 -9.35
N ASN A 72 -5.26 19.85 -8.79
CA ASN A 72 -5.97 21.05 -9.23
C ASN A 72 -5.43 21.56 -10.57
N ASP A 73 -4.11 21.51 -10.75
CA ASP A 73 -3.44 21.98 -11.96
C ASP A 73 -3.63 21.02 -13.15
N TYR A 74 -3.81 19.73 -12.86
CA TYR A 74 -3.96 18.65 -13.84
C TYR A 74 -5.20 17.80 -13.53
N PRO A 75 -6.42 18.31 -13.80
CA PRO A 75 -7.65 17.57 -13.48
C PRO A 75 -7.75 16.18 -14.14
N GLU A 76 -7.05 15.95 -15.24
CA GLU A 76 -7.01 14.67 -15.95
C GLU A 76 -6.36 13.54 -15.15
N VAL A 77 -5.56 13.86 -14.12
CA VAL A 77 -4.97 12.85 -13.22
C VAL A 77 -5.82 12.58 -11.97
N GLN A 78 -6.98 13.23 -11.84
CA GLN A 78 -7.91 13.02 -10.72
C GLN A 78 -8.61 11.67 -10.87
N LEU A 79 -8.09 10.66 -10.20
CA LEU A 79 -8.75 9.35 -10.11
C LEU A 79 -9.73 9.33 -8.93
N GLY A 80 -10.87 8.70 -9.13
CA GLY A 80 -11.77 8.36 -8.05
C GLY A 80 -11.21 7.25 -7.16
N GLY A 81 -11.98 6.85 -6.17
CA GLY A 81 -11.63 5.74 -5.28
C GLY A 81 -11.61 4.38 -6.01
N PRO A 82 -11.18 3.31 -5.34
CA PRO A 82 -11.09 1.98 -5.93
C PRO A 82 -12.47 1.42 -6.33
N SER A 83 -12.53 0.83 -7.52
CA SER A 83 -13.68 0.06 -7.95
C SER A 83 -13.65 -1.37 -7.37
N VAL A 84 -14.79 -2.05 -7.39
CA VAL A 84 -14.88 -3.46 -6.99
C VAL A 84 -13.96 -4.36 -7.83
N ARG A 85 -13.83 -4.08 -9.13
CA ARG A 85 -12.89 -4.79 -10.01
C ARG A 85 -11.45 -4.58 -9.57
N TRP A 86 -11.08 -3.32 -9.27
CA TRP A 86 -9.75 -3.02 -8.75
C TRP A 86 -9.47 -3.79 -7.45
N LEU A 87 -10.43 -3.74 -6.50
CA LEU A 87 -10.29 -4.45 -5.21
C LEU A 87 -10.10 -5.96 -5.42
N ASN A 88 -10.92 -6.59 -6.27
CA ASN A 88 -10.78 -8.02 -6.55
C ASN A 88 -9.41 -8.35 -7.14
N GLN A 89 -8.92 -7.56 -8.11
CA GLN A 89 -7.59 -7.77 -8.71
C GLN A 89 -6.47 -7.51 -7.69
N ALA A 90 -6.57 -6.48 -6.87
CA ALA A 90 -5.60 -6.15 -5.83
C ALA A 90 -5.50 -7.28 -4.78
N LEU A 91 -6.64 -7.81 -4.30
CA LEU A 91 -6.66 -8.94 -3.36
C LEU A 91 -6.09 -10.23 -3.96
N ARG A 92 -6.26 -10.45 -5.27
CA ARG A 92 -5.62 -11.57 -5.98
C ARG A 92 -4.12 -11.37 -6.13
N ALA A 93 -3.70 -10.16 -6.52
CA ALA A 93 -2.29 -9.83 -6.70
C ALA A 93 -1.51 -9.94 -5.38
N THR A 94 -2.04 -9.40 -4.28
CA THR A 94 -1.42 -9.53 -2.96
C THR A 94 -1.30 -10.99 -2.53
N GLN A 95 -2.31 -11.81 -2.76
CA GLN A 95 -2.24 -13.25 -2.48
C GLN A 95 -1.18 -13.95 -3.32
N GLN A 96 -1.09 -13.62 -4.62
CA GLN A 96 -0.05 -14.19 -5.49
C GLN A 96 1.35 -13.77 -5.04
N THR A 97 1.55 -12.50 -4.70
CA THR A 97 2.82 -11.98 -4.21
C THR A 97 3.28 -12.73 -2.97
N MET A 98 2.38 -12.97 -2.01
CA MET A 98 2.69 -13.79 -0.83
C MET A 98 3.09 -15.20 -1.21
N THR A 99 2.37 -15.85 -2.12
CA THR A 99 2.69 -17.21 -2.60
C THR A 99 4.05 -17.30 -3.31
N LEU A 100 4.45 -16.21 -3.97
CA LEU A 100 5.72 -16.11 -4.70
C LEU A 100 6.90 -15.65 -3.82
N ALA A 101 6.66 -15.19 -2.60
CA ALA A 101 7.70 -14.73 -1.69
C ALA A 101 8.90 -15.70 -1.59
N PRO A 102 8.72 -17.02 -1.45
CA PRO A 102 9.84 -17.97 -1.38
C PRO A 102 10.74 -18.02 -2.62
N ARG A 103 10.31 -17.44 -3.74
CA ARG A 103 11.05 -17.43 -5.01
C ARG A 103 11.85 -16.13 -5.23
N ILE A 104 11.72 -15.18 -4.34
CA ILE A 104 12.41 -13.88 -4.45
C ILE A 104 13.81 -14.03 -3.88
N THR A 105 14.81 -13.83 -4.72
CA THR A 105 16.22 -13.91 -4.35
C THR A 105 16.90 -12.54 -4.27
N THR A 106 16.22 -11.49 -4.77
CA THR A 106 16.72 -10.11 -4.71
C THR A 106 16.76 -9.63 -3.26
N PRO A 107 17.85 -9.04 -2.78
CA PRO A 107 17.86 -8.38 -1.47
C PRO A 107 16.74 -7.36 -1.33
N LEU A 108 16.00 -7.41 -0.24
CA LEU A 108 14.83 -6.56 0.01
C LEU A 108 14.96 -5.79 1.32
N LEU A 109 14.67 -4.50 1.25
CA LEU A 109 14.36 -3.67 2.41
C LEU A 109 12.86 -3.31 2.33
N ILE A 110 12.10 -3.60 3.38
CA ILE A 110 10.73 -3.13 3.54
C ILE A 110 10.72 -2.01 4.58
N LEU A 111 10.38 -0.80 4.16
CA LEU A 111 10.13 0.33 5.04
C LEU A 111 8.64 0.37 5.36
N GLN A 112 8.30 0.17 6.64
CA GLN A 112 6.93 0.06 7.11
C GLN A 112 6.51 1.33 7.84
N ALA A 113 5.40 1.93 7.44
CA ALA A 113 4.78 3.03 8.17
C ALA A 113 3.99 2.47 9.36
N GLN A 114 4.36 2.83 10.60
CA GLN A 114 3.70 2.26 11.79
C GLN A 114 2.22 2.62 11.87
N ALA A 115 1.84 3.85 11.54
CA ALA A 115 0.46 4.32 11.58
C ALA A 115 -0.25 4.19 10.22
N ASP A 116 0.16 3.23 9.38
CA ASP A 116 -0.51 2.95 8.12
C ASP A 116 -1.93 2.42 8.35
N SER A 117 -2.89 3.01 7.65
CA SER A 117 -4.30 2.59 7.68
C SER A 117 -4.84 2.29 6.28
N ILE A 118 -3.95 2.10 5.32
CA ILE A 118 -4.26 1.82 3.91
C ILE A 118 -3.82 0.40 3.55
N VAL A 119 -2.59 0.04 3.91
CA VAL A 119 -2.04 -1.29 3.68
C VAL A 119 -1.77 -2.02 5.00
N SER A 120 -1.81 -3.34 4.96
CA SER A 120 -1.66 -4.17 6.15
C SER A 120 -0.20 -4.35 6.56
N ASN A 121 0.17 -3.80 7.70
CA ASN A 121 1.47 -4.01 8.34
C ASN A 121 1.69 -5.48 8.73
N GLU A 122 0.64 -6.19 9.14
CA GLU A 122 0.70 -7.61 9.45
C GLU A 122 1.15 -8.44 8.24
N ARG A 123 0.60 -8.13 7.05
CA ARG A 123 0.99 -8.82 5.82
C ARG A 123 2.42 -8.51 5.39
N GLN A 124 2.94 -7.33 5.69
CA GLN A 124 4.35 -7.00 5.47
C GLN A 124 5.26 -7.83 6.39
N ASN A 125 4.90 -7.99 7.66
CA ASN A 125 5.62 -8.83 8.61
C ASN A 125 5.61 -10.31 8.15
N GLU A 126 4.43 -10.83 7.79
CA GLU A 126 4.26 -12.20 7.30
C GLU A 126 5.10 -12.45 6.04
N PHE A 127 5.18 -11.48 5.13
CA PHE A 127 5.99 -11.58 3.92
C PHE A 127 7.48 -11.77 4.24
N CYS A 128 8.04 -11.00 5.18
CA CYS A 128 9.42 -11.18 5.61
C CYS A 128 9.63 -12.55 6.27
N LEU A 129 8.68 -13.04 7.05
CA LEU A 129 8.74 -14.39 7.64
C LEU A 129 8.73 -15.49 6.55
N MET A 130 7.94 -15.32 5.48
CA MET A 130 7.92 -16.26 4.36
C MET A 130 9.24 -16.27 3.58
N LEU A 131 9.89 -15.12 3.40
CA LEU A 131 11.21 -15.04 2.81
C LEU A 131 12.24 -15.77 3.68
N ALA A 132 12.24 -15.51 4.99
CA ALA A 132 13.16 -16.16 5.94
C ALA A 132 12.98 -17.68 5.95
N ALA A 133 11.76 -18.20 5.90
CA ALA A 133 11.46 -19.62 5.80
C ALA A 133 12.01 -20.27 4.50
N ALA A 134 12.23 -19.48 3.46
CA ALA A 134 12.84 -19.92 2.20
C ALA A 134 14.36 -19.65 2.13
N HIS A 135 15.00 -19.36 3.27
CA HIS A 135 16.42 -18.98 3.36
C HIS A 135 16.80 -17.69 2.63
N HIS A 136 15.81 -16.82 2.42
CA HIS A 136 15.96 -15.42 2.00
C HIS A 136 15.42 -14.55 3.12
N SER A 137 15.93 -13.34 3.29
CA SER A 137 15.38 -12.45 4.32
C SER A 137 15.17 -11.04 3.79
N CYS A 138 14.23 -10.33 4.42
CA CYS A 138 14.25 -8.88 4.39
C CYS A 138 15.49 -8.38 5.12
N GLU A 139 16.00 -7.22 4.77
CA GLU A 139 17.06 -6.55 5.53
C GLU A 139 16.66 -6.46 7.01
N GLY A 140 17.45 -7.04 7.91
CA GLY A 140 17.14 -7.12 9.35
C GLY A 140 16.07 -8.15 9.73
N ASP A 141 15.77 -9.12 8.85
CA ASP A 141 14.82 -10.23 9.05
C ASP A 141 13.35 -9.83 9.26
N GLN A 142 13.05 -8.53 9.22
CA GLN A 142 11.71 -7.97 9.42
C GLN A 142 11.61 -6.59 8.74
N PRO A 143 10.40 -6.04 8.55
CA PRO A 143 10.26 -4.68 8.08
C PRO A 143 10.94 -3.66 8.99
N SER A 144 11.61 -2.68 8.40
CA SER A 144 12.16 -1.51 9.11
C SER A 144 11.04 -0.53 9.38
N VAL A 145 10.63 -0.43 10.65
CA VAL A 145 9.46 0.36 11.05
C VAL A 145 9.84 1.82 11.24
N ILE A 146 9.13 2.72 10.54
CA ILE A 146 9.19 4.17 10.79
C ILE A 146 8.07 4.53 11.77
N ALA A 147 8.47 4.74 13.02
CA ALA A 147 7.54 4.94 14.12
C ALA A 147 6.65 6.18 13.93
N GLY A 148 5.35 6.01 14.06
CA GLY A 148 4.34 7.07 13.93
C GLY A 148 4.10 7.57 12.50
N ALA A 149 4.81 7.07 11.47
CA ALA A 149 4.61 7.50 10.09
C ALA A 149 3.28 7.00 9.53
N LYS A 150 2.64 7.83 8.71
CA LYS A 150 1.52 7.46 7.84
C LYS A 150 2.04 6.85 6.53
N HIS A 151 1.12 6.46 5.65
CA HIS A 151 1.37 5.64 4.45
C HIS A 151 2.48 6.15 3.53
N GLU A 152 2.52 7.44 3.23
CA GLU A 152 3.43 8.05 2.25
C GLU A 152 4.76 8.46 2.89
N LEU A 153 5.64 7.51 3.21
CA LEU A 153 6.90 7.72 3.91
C LEU A 153 7.78 8.83 3.28
N LEU A 154 7.79 8.94 1.95
CA LEU A 154 8.59 9.93 1.24
C LEU A 154 7.94 11.33 1.21
N ASN A 155 6.66 11.41 1.55
CA ASN A 155 5.90 12.65 1.70
C ASN A 155 5.66 13.03 3.17
N GLU A 156 6.22 12.28 4.11
CA GLU A 156 6.12 12.60 5.53
C GLU A 156 6.95 13.83 5.91
N ARG A 157 6.70 14.35 7.13
CA ARG A 157 7.53 15.40 7.72
C ARG A 157 8.99 14.96 7.81
N ASP A 158 9.90 15.91 7.82
CA ASP A 158 11.32 15.64 7.61
C ASP A 158 11.91 14.60 8.56
N GLU A 159 11.51 14.58 9.84
CA GLU A 159 12.03 13.62 10.82
C GLU A 159 11.74 12.16 10.42
N LEU A 160 10.56 11.89 9.86
CA LEU A 160 10.16 10.55 9.43
C LEU A 160 10.69 10.22 8.03
N ARG A 161 10.60 11.21 7.14
CA ARG A 161 11.07 11.10 5.75
C ARG A 161 12.57 10.83 5.68
N ILE A 162 13.38 11.53 6.46
CA ILE A 162 14.84 11.36 6.48
C ILE A 162 15.20 9.95 6.98
N GLN A 163 14.48 9.40 7.97
CA GLN A 163 14.70 8.03 8.43
C GLN A 163 14.48 7.03 7.28
N ALA A 164 13.38 7.16 6.54
CA ALA A 164 13.07 6.28 5.40
C ALA A 164 14.12 6.38 4.29
N ILE A 165 14.48 7.60 3.90
CA ILE A 165 15.49 7.85 2.85
C ILE A 165 16.86 7.33 3.27
N SER A 166 17.33 7.64 4.49
CA SER A 166 18.63 7.20 4.98
C SER A 166 18.71 5.67 5.07
N SER A 167 17.64 5.01 5.51
CA SER A 167 17.57 3.54 5.52
C SER A 167 17.70 2.95 4.12
N ALA A 168 16.98 3.53 3.14
CA ALA A 168 17.04 3.08 1.76
C ALA A 168 18.45 3.29 1.14
N LEU A 169 19.07 4.47 1.34
CA LEU A 169 20.41 4.76 0.84
C LEU A 169 21.43 3.81 1.46
N SER A 170 21.41 3.65 2.77
CA SER A 170 22.32 2.72 3.48
C SER A 170 22.13 1.27 3.02
N PHE A 171 20.90 0.87 2.68
CA PHE A 171 20.63 -0.44 2.10
C PHE A 171 21.27 -0.60 0.71
N PHE A 172 21.13 0.40 -0.15
CA PHE A 172 21.75 0.37 -1.50
C PHE A 172 23.29 0.38 -1.45
N ASP A 173 23.89 1.10 -0.50
CA ASP A 173 25.34 1.09 -0.29
C ASP A 173 25.87 -0.32 0.08
N ARG A 174 25.08 -1.13 0.78
CA ARG A 174 25.43 -2.51 1.15
C ARG A 174 25.07 -3.54 0.09
N ASN A 175 24.20 -3.19 -0.86
CA ASN A 175 23.68 -4.09 -1.90
C ASN A 175 23.80 -3.43 -3.29
N PRO A 176 25.03 -3.19 -3.79
CA PRO A 176 25.30 -2.50 -5.05
C PRO A 176 24.75 -3.23 -6.29
#